data_3a4c309c694ec9805dfee553cbe47143
#
_entry.id   3a4c309c694ec9805dfee553cbe47143
#
_cell.length_a   1.000
_cell.length_b   1.000
_cell.length_c   1.000
_cell.angle_alpha   90.00
_cell.angle_beta   90.00
_cell.angle_gamma   90.00
#
_symmetry.space_group_name_H-M   'P 1'
#
loop_
_entity.id
_entity.type
_entity.pdbx_description
1 polymer ?
#
loop_
_entity_poly.entity_id
_entity_poly.type
_entity_poly.pdbx_seq_one_letter_code
_entity_poly.pdbx_strand_id
1 'polypeptide(L)'
;FGFEAFCRKCAECGIDGVIIPDLPFRDYEKNYKTIALKYDLRVIMLITPETDEKRIREIDAHTDGFIYMVSSAATTGAQKDFDNRKQAYFKKIQDMNLHNPRMVGFGISNKQTFDAACSHASGAIIGSRFVTLLNKYKGDAQQAITHLKEDL
;
A
#
# COMPACT_ATOMS: atom_id res chain seq x y z
N PHE A 1 19.92 -13.77 8.73
CA PHE A 1 19.17 -14.67 7.82
C PHE A 1 19.49 -14.36 6.35
N GLY A 2 19.55 -13.11 5.96
CA GLY A 2 19.94 -12.64 4.62
C GLY A 2 18.75 -12.54 3.66
N PHE A 3 18.83 -11.54 2.74
CA PHE A 3 17.72 -11.21 1.85
C PHE A 3 17.44 -12.32 0.82
N GLU A 4 18.50 -12.98 0.30
CA GLU A 4 18.33 -14.06 -0.67
C GLU A 4 17.63 -15.29 -0.05
N ALA A 5 18.01 -15.65 1.19
CA ALA A 5 17.33 -16.74 1.90
C ALA A 5 15.87 -16.40 2.22
N PHE A 6 15.58 -15.12 2.51
CA PHE A 6 14.22 -14.62 2.68
C PHE A 6 13.41 -14.75 1.37
N CYS A 7 13.93 -14.26 0.24
CA CYS A 7 13.24 -14.36 -1.05
C CYS A 7 12.95 -15.82 -1.44
N ARG A 8 13.94 -16.72 -1.24
CA ARG A 8 13.75 -18.14 -1.47
C ARG A 8 12.61 -18.71 -0.62
N LYS A 9 12.54 -18.36 0.64
CA LYS A 9 11.45 -18.80 1.53
C LYS A 9 10.11 -18.25 1.13
N CYS A 10 10.04 -17.00 0.68
CA CYS A 10 8.82 -16.44 0.10
C CYS A 10 8.34 -17.26 -1.10
N ALA A 11 9.23 -17.57 -2.04
CA ALA A 11 8.90 -18.39 -3.21
C ALA A 11 8.43 -19.80 -2.81
N GLU A 12 9.13 -20.47 -1.88
CA GLU A 12 8.72 -21.79 -1.35
C GLU A 12 7.33 -21.77 -0.70
N CYS A 13 6.91 -20.61 -0.14
CA CYS A 13 5.60 -20.41 0.48
C CYS A 13 4.52 -19.91 -0.50
N GLY A 14 4.86 -19.68 -1.77
CA GLY A 14 3.93 -19.14 -2.77
C GLY A 14 3.58 -17.65 -2.53
N ILE A 15 4.51 -16.87 -1.99
CA ILE A 15 4.33 -15.43 -1.77
C ILE A 15 4.79 -14.69 -3.02
N ASP A 16 3.89 -13.95 -3.68
CA ASP A 16 4.17 -13.19 -4.91
C ASP A 16 4.82 -11.83 -4.67
N GLY A 17 4.59 -11.24 -3.51
CA GLY A 17 5.12 -9.92 -3.19
C GLY A 17 5.18 -9.61 -1.70
N VAL A 18 6.03 -8.65 -1.35
CA VAL A 18 6.25 -8.23 0.04
C VAL A 18 6.26 -6.72 0.15
N ILE A 19 5.79 -6.23 1.28
CA ILE A 19 5.90 -4.82 1.68
C ILE A 19 6.98 -4.74 2.76
N ILE A 20 8.02 -3.95 2.50
CA ILE A 20 9.11 -3.71 3.45
C ILE A 20 9.20 -2.20 3.68
N PRO A 21 8.47 -1.65 4.67
CA PRO A 21 8.30 -0.20 4.84
C PRO A 21 9.62 0.58 5.01
N ASP A 22 10.59 -0.04 5.68
CA ASP A 22 11.88 0.58 6.01
C ASP A 22 12.96 0.34 4.95
N LEU A 23 12.63 -0.24 3.79
CA LEU A 23 13.57 -0.46 2.71
C LEU A 23 13.61 0.76 1.77
N PRO A 24 14.69 1.57 1.78
CA PRO A 24 14.81 2.68 0.86
C PRO A 24 14.87 2.21 -0.59
N PHE A 25 14.17 2.90 -1.49
CA PHE A 25 14.11 2.54 -2.90
C PHE A 25 15.49 2.41 -3.55
N ARG A 26 16.44 3.32 -3.24
CA ARG A 26 17.81 3.27 -3.78
C ARG A 26 18.57 2.02 -3.33
N ASP A 27 18.37 1.59 -2.09
CA ASP A 27 19.00 0.38 -1.56
C ASP A 27 18.40 -0.86 -2.21
N TYR A 28 17.07 -0.87 -2.37
CA TYR A 28 16.39 -1.91 -3.13
C TYR A 28 16.95 -2.04 -4.54
N GLU A 29 16.98 -0.96 -5.28
CA GLU A 29 17.41 -0.97 -6.68
C GLU A 29 18.86 -1.45 -6.85
N LYS A 30 19.76 -0.97 -5.97
CA LYS A 30 21.18 -1.28 -6.03
C LYS A 30 21.53 -2.69 -5.54
N ASN A 31 20.90 -3.14 -4.46
CA ASN A 31 21.37 -4.28 -3.69
C ASN A 31 20.42 -5.49 -3.69
N TYR A 32 19.13 -5.28 -3.91
CA TYR A 32 18.10 -6.30 -3.62
C TYR A 32 17.24 -6.67 -4.82
N LYS A 33 17.06 -5.77 -5.78
CA LYS A 33 16.16 -5.96 -6.93
C LYS A 33 16.48 -7.22 -7.73
N THR A 34 17.74 -7.41 -8.10
CA THR A 34 18.17 -8.59 -8.86
C THR A 34 17.89 -9.89 -8.11
N ILE A 35 18.09 -9.86 -6.77
CA ILE A 35 17.81 -11.02 -5.92
C ILE A 35 16.30 -11.29 -5.87
N ALA A 36 15.48 -10.28 -5.65
CA ALA A 36 14.02 -10.42 -5.62
C ALA A 36 13.47 -10.99 -6.94
N LEU A 37 13.92 -10.43 -8.07
CA LEU A 37 13.54 -10.89 -9.41
C LEU A 37 13.92 -12.35 -9.70
N LYS A 38 15.06 -12.83 -9.18
CA LYS A 38 15.49 -14.23 -9.30
C LYS A 38 14.45 -15.22 -8.73
N TYR A 39 13.68 -14.78 -7.74
CA TYR A 39 12.66 -15.57 -7.06
C TYR A 39 11.22 -15.15 -7.42
N ASP A 40 11.06 -14.37 -8.48
CA ASP A 40 9.77 -13.78 -8.92
C ASP A 40 9.01 -13.05 -7.79
N LEU A 41 9.76 -12.47 -6.85
CA LEU A 41 9.22 -11.77 -5.69
C LEU A 41 9.15 -10.28 -5.96
N ARG A 42 7.97 -9.71 -5.91
CA ARG A 42 7.78 -8.26 -6.07
C ARG A 42 7.95 -7.54 -4.74
N VAL A 43 8.76 -6.49 -4.72
CA VAL A 43 8.89 -5.62 -3.56
C VAL A 43 8.05 -4.37 -3.78
N ILE A 44 6.96 -4.28 -3.00
CA ILE A 44 6.00 -3.18 -3.12
C ILE A 44 6.57 -1.93 -2.45
N MET A 45 6.67 -0.86 -3.21
CA MET A 45 7.19 0.42 -2.73
C MET A 45 6.08 1.32 -2.21
N LEU A 46 6.43 2.08 -1.16
CA LEU A 46 5.53 3.03 -0.54
C LEU A 46 5.84 4.45 -1.03
N ILE A 47 4.78 5.24 -1.19
CA ILE A 47 4.88 6.69 -1.37
C ILE A 47 4.03 7.40 -0.32
N THR A 48 4.46 8.59 0.06
CA THR A 48 3.81 9.45 1.05
C THR A 48 3.54 10.83 0.43
N PRO A 49 2.75 11.70 1.06
CA PRO A 49 2.55 13.07 0.58
C PRO A 49 3.86 13.87 0.44
N GLU A 50 4.90 13.51 1.18
CA GLU A 50 6.23 14.14 1.16
C GLU A 50 7.13 13.58 0.05
N THR A 51 6.75 12.48 -0.61
CA THR A 51 7.54 11.90 -1.69
C THR A 51 7.48 12.82 -2.93
N ASP A 52 8.64 13.23 -3.41
CA ASP A 52 8.73 14.09 -4.60
C ASP A 52 8.36 13.35 -5.89
N GLU A 53 7.91 14.09 -6.91
CA GLU A 53 7.42 13.53 -8.16
C GLU A 53 8.47 12.73 -8.92
N LYS A 54 9.72 13.16 -8.88
CA LYS A 54 10.81 12.46 -9.52
C LYS A 54 10.97 11.07 -8.92
N ARG A 55 10.93 10.99 -7.58
CA ARG A 55 11.01 9.71 -6.86
C ARG A 55 9.81 8.82 -7.16
N ILE A 56 8.62 9.38 -7.24
CA ILE A 56 7.41 8.62 -7.57
C ILE A 56 7.53 8.01 -8.96
N ARG A 57 8.01 8.76 -9.96
CA ARG A 57 8.22 8.26 -11.32
C ARG A 57 9.35 7.23 -11.40
N GLU A 58 10.42 7.40 -10.62
CA GLU A 58 11.48 6.39 -10.50
C GLU A 58 10.95 5.08 -9.94
N ILE A 59 10.14 5.14 -8.88
CA ILE A 59 9.47 3.97 -8.30
C ILE A 59 8.57 3.30 -9.34
N ASP A 60 7.73 4.07 -10.01
CA ASP A 60 6.79 3.56 -11.02
C ASP A 60 7.49 2.87 -12.19
N ALA A 61 8.61 3.44 -12.64
CA ALA A 61 9.38 2.89 -13.77
C ALA A 61 10.19 1.62 -13.43
N HIS A 62 10.51 1.42 -12.15
CA HIS A 62 11.49 0.41 -11.75
C HIS A 62 10.92 -0.66 -10.80
N THR A 63 9.64 -0.62 -10.50
CA THR A 63 8.95 -1.61 -9.66
C THR A 63 7.75 -2.19 -10.37
N ASP A 64 7.31 -3.36 -9.92
CA ASP A 64 6.14 -4.08 -10.40
C ASP A 64 5.13 -4.33 -9.28
N GLY A 65 3.89 -4.64 -9.67
CA GLY A 65 2.81 -4.99 -8.76
C GLY A 65 1.88 -3.82 -8.52
N PHE A 66 2.10 -3.05 -7.47
CA PHE A 66 1.36 -1.82 -7.19
C PHE A 66 2.20 -0.85 -6.36
N ILE A 67 1.80 0.41 -6.35
CA ILE A 67 2.37 1.43 -5.47
C ILE A 67 1.46 1.59 -4.25
N TYR A 68 2.03 1.42 -3.06
CA TYR A 68 1.31 1.63 -1.81
C TYR A 68 1.31 3.12 -1.47
N MET A 69 0.14 3.74 -1.53
CA MET A 69 -0.05 5.15 -1.14
C MET A 69 -0.37 5.24 0.35
N VAL A 70 0.56 5.76 1.13
CA VAL A 70 0.31 6.08 2.54
C VAL A 70 -0.50 7.36 2.62
N SER A 71 -1.73 7.28 3.12
CA SER A 71 -2.67 8.43 3.12
C SER A 71 -2.42 9.46 4.20
N SER A 72 -1.34 9.38 4.95
CA SER A 72 -0.82 10.22 6.02
C SER A 72 -0.59 9.47 7.32
N ALA A 73 0.56 9.74 7.94
CA ALA A 73 0.77 9.54 9.36
C ALA A 73 -0.08 10.55 10.15
N ALA A 74 -0.60 10.13 11.28
CA ALA A 74 -1.41 10.92 12.19
C ALA A 74 -0.84 12.35 12.38
N THR A 75 -1.58 13.36 11.95
CA THR A 75 -1.30 14.74 12.31
C THR A 75 -2.48 15.33 13.05
N THR A 76 -2.21 15.81 14.23
CA THR A 76 -3.05 16.66 15.04
C THR A 76 -3.29 17.97 14.28
N GLY A 77 -4.32 18.06 13.49
CA GLY A 77 -4.74 19.26 12.76
C GLY A 77 -6.25 19.27 12.59
N ALA A 78 -6.85 20.43 12.31
CA ALA A 78 -8.27 20.54 12.09
C ALA A 78 -8.70 19.58 10.97
N GLN A 79 -9.70 18.75 11.21
CA GLN A 79 -10.11 17.59 10.39
C GLN A 79 -10.42 18.00 8.94
N LYS A 80 -10.93 19.21 8.70
CA LYS A 80 -11.23 19.73 7.35
C LYS A 80 -9.96 20.03 6.51
N ASP A 81 -8.93 20.61 7.09
CA ASP A 81 -7.68 20.90 6.38
C ASP A 81 -6.88 19.62 6.08
N PHE A 82 -7.06 18.62 6.89
CA PHE A 82 -6.50 17.30 6.70
C PHE A 82 -7.15 16.59 5.51
N ASP A 83 -8.47 16.62 5.41
CA ASP A 83 -9.20 16.01 4.29
C ASP A 83 -8.86 16.69 2.95
N ASN A 84 -8.75 18.01 2.92
CA ASN A 84 -8.37 18.76 1.72
C ASN A 84 -6.94 18.42 1.24
N ARG A 85 -5.99 18.27 2.16
CA ARG A 85 -4.61 17.88 1.82
C ARG A 85 -4.53 16.45 1.27
N LYS A 86 -5.31 15.52 1.84
CA LYS A 86 -5.40 14.15 1.31
C LYS A 86 -5.98 14.13 -0.10
N GLN A 87 -7.06 14.85 -0.33
CA GLN A 87 -7.69 14.93 -1.65
C GLN A 87 -6.74 15.52 -2.70
N ALA A 88 -6.02 16.59 -2.35
CA ALA A 88 -5.02 17.18 -3.21
C ALA A 88 -3.87 16.21 -3.55
N TYR A 89 -3.41 15.43 -2.54
CA TYR A 89 -2.39 14.41 -2.74
C TYR A 89 -2.89 13.29 -3.66
N PHE A 90 -4.07 12.76 -3.43
CA PHE A 90 -4.64 11.70 -4.27
C PHE A 90 -4.83 12.17 -5.71
N LYS A 91 -5.39 13.38 -5.89
CA LYS A 91 -5.54 13.99 -7.21
C LYS A 91 -4.19 14.18 -7.91
N LYS A 92 -3.19 14.71 -7.21
CA LYS A 92 -1.82 14.86 -7.74
C LYS A 92 -1.29 13.53 -8.28
N ILE A 93 -1.40 12.45 -7.51
CA ILE A 93 -0.92 11.13 -7.93
C ILE A 93 -1.74 10.58 -9.10
N GLN A 94 -3.04 10.78 -9.11
CA GLN A 94 -3.90 10.40 -10.23
C GLN A 94 -3.47 11.10 -11.53
N ASP A 95 -3.23 12.41 -11.47
CA ASP A 95 -2.85 13.24 -12.63
C ASP A 95 -1.44 12.87 -13.17
N MET A 96 -0.62 12.15 -12.41
CA MET A 96 0.69 11.67 -12.87
C MET A 96 0.61 10.53 -13.91
N ASN A 97 -0.54 9.88 -14.07
CA ASN A 97 -0.78 8.77 -14.99
C ASN A 97 0.30 7.68 -14.90
N LEU A 98 0.54 7.19 -13.69
CA LEU A 98 1.53 6.16 -13.40
C LEU A 98 1.13 4.82 -14.05
N HIS A 99 2.13 4.03 -14.41
CA HIS A 99 1.96 2.71 -15.03
C HIS A 99 1.40 1.69 -14.03
N ASN A 100 1.96 1.65 -12.82
CA ASN A 100 1.53 0.71 -11.79
C ASN A 100 0.19 1.12 -11.15
N PRO A 101 -0.68 0.16 -10.81
CA PRO A 101 -1.86 0.42 -9.98
C PRO A 101 -1.46 1.06 -8.64
N ARG A 102 -2.34 1.89 -8.09
CA ARG A 102 -2.14 2.55 -6.79
C ARG A 102 -3.15 2.00 -5.80
N MET A 103 -2.68 1.59 -4.63
CA MET A 103 -3.52 1.13 -3.54
C MET A 103 -3.34 2.07 -2.35
N VAL A 104 -4.43 2.68 -1.88
CA VAL A 104 -4.40 3.58 -0.72
C VAL A 104 -4.50 2.76 0.56
N GLY A 105 -3.54 2.96 1.46
CA GLY A 105 -3.56 2.35 2.79
C GLY A 105 -3.52 3.37 3.91
N PHE A 106 -3.82 2.92 5.12
CA PHE A 106 -3.98 3.70 6.36
C PHE A 106 -5.24 4.61 6.37
N GLY A 107 -5.98 4.52 7.46
CA GLY A 107 -7.15 5.37 7.71
C GLY A 107 -8.42 5.00 6.92
N ILE A 108 -8.43 3.86 6.25
CA ILE A 108 -9.61 3.32 5.57
C ILE A 108 -10.36 2.44 6.57
N SER A 109 -11.54 2.90 7.00
CA SER A 109 -12.31 2.21 8.05
C SER A 109 -13.82 2.15 7.82
N ASN A 110 -14.33 2.88 6.83
CA ASN A 110 -15.74 2.97 6.50
C ASN A 110 -15.93 3.31 5.01
N LYS A 111 -17.19 3.24 4.56
CA LYS A 111 -17.57 3.52 3.17
C LYS A 111 -17.08 4.88 2.67
N GLN A 112 -17.21 5.94 3.45
CA GLN A 112 -16.79 7.28 3.02
C GLN A 112 -15.29 7.35 2.73
N THR A 113 -14.45 6.79 3.60
CA THR A 113 -12.99 6.77 3.41
C THR A 113 -12.57 5.83 2.30
N PHE A 114 -13.30 4.73 2.10
CA PHE A 114 -13.10 3.80 1.01
C PHE A 114 -13.44 4.44 -0.35
N ASP A 115 -14.62 5.03 -0.49
CA ASP A 115 -15.04 5.71 -1.72
C ASP A 115 -14.11 6.86 -2.08
N ALA A 116 -13.66 7.65 -1.09
CA ALA A 116 -12.71 8.73 -1.29
C ALA A 116 -11.34 8.22 -1.80
N ALA A 117 -10.87 7.09 -1.32
CA ALA A 117 -9.64 6.47 -1.81
C ALA A 117 -9.81 5.90 -3.23
N CYS A 118 -10.88 5.17 -3.47
CA CYS A 118 -11.15 4.52 -4.75
C CYS A 118 -11.49 5.49 -5.88
N SER A 119 -11.91 6.73 -5.57
CA SER A 119 -12.14 7.76 -6.60
C SER A 119 -10.86 8.27 -7.26
N HIS A 120 -9.68 8.04 -6.65
CA HIS A 120 -8.39 8.51 -7.15
C HIS A 120 -7.33 7.41 -7.31
N ALA A 121 -7.62 6.19 -6.85
CA ALA A 121 -6.69 5.07 -6.89
C ALA A 121 -7.37 3.79 -7.40
N SER A 122 -6.59 2.77 -7.66
CA SER A 122 -7.08 1.47 -8.16
C SER A 122 -7.79 0.65 -7.07
N GLY A 123 -7.62 1.03 -5.80
CA GLY A 123 -8.24 0.36 -4.67
C GLY A 123 -7.72 0.85 -3.32
N ALA A 124 -8.17 0.20 -2.25
CA ALA A 124 -7.78 0.52 -0.89
C ALA A 124 -7.36 -0.73 -0.10
N ILE A 125 -6.46 -0.55 0.87
CA ILE A 125 -5.98 -1.59 1.77
C ILE A 125 -6.57 -1.36 3.15
N ILE A 126 -7.33 -2.35 3.64
CA ILE A 126 -8.06 -2.29 4.90
C ILE A 126 -7.50 -3.36 5.84
N GLY A 127 -6.69 -2.95 6.81
CA GLY A 127 -6.09 -3.87 7.79
C GLY A 127 -6.83 -3.84 9.14
N SER A 128 -6.77 -2.72 9.85
CA SER A 128 -7.25 -2.62 11.24
C SER A 128 -8.73 -2.97 11.40
N ARG A 129 -9.59 -2.53 10.48
CA ARG A 129 -11.02 -2.87 10.52
C ARG A 129 -11.23 -4.37 10.35
N PHE A 130 -10.54 -5.01 9.41
CA PHE A 130 -10.60 -6.46 9.24
C PHE A 130 -10.17 -7.22 10.51
N VAL A 131 -9.05 -6.84 11.12
CA VAL A 131 -8.58 -7.46 12.38
C VAL A 131 -9.59 -7.29 13.50
N THR A 132 -10.23 -6.12 13.62
CA THR A 132 -11.29 -5.88 14.60
C THR A 132 -12.48 -6.81 14.39
N LEU A 133 -12.91 -6.97 13.14
CA LEU A 133 -14.01 -7.89 12.80
C LEU A 133 -13.62 -9.35 13.03
N LEU A 134 -12.40 -9.74 12.66
CA LEU A 134 -11.88 -11.09 12.89
C LEU A 134 -11.91 -11.45 14.38
N ASN A 135 -11.49 -10.52 15.25
CA ASN A 135 -11.58 -10.70 16.70
C ASN A 135 -13.04 -10.79 17.19
N LYS A 136 -13.93 -9.93 16.67
CA LYS A 136 -15.36 -9.95 16.98
C LYS A 136 -16.00 -11.31 16.65
N TYR A 137 -15.62 -11.88 15.53
CA TYR A 137 -16.13 -13.18 15.05
C TYR A 137 -15.23 -14.36 15.42
N LYS A 138 -14.41 -14.22 16.46
CA LYS A 138 -13.59 -15.29 17.06
C LYS A 138 -12.73 -16.06 16.04
N GLY A 139 -12.17 -15.34 15.07
CA GLY A 139 -11.32 -15.91 14.05
C GLY A 139 -12.04 -16.41 12.78
N ASP A 140 -13.37 -16.27 12.71
CA ASP A 140 -14.11 -16.60 11.49
C ASP A 140 -13.87 -15.52 10.41
N ALA A 141 -12.94 -15.83 9.51
CA ALA A 141 -12.54 -14.94 8.42
C ALA A 141 -13.67 -14.69 7.42
N GLN A 142 -14.54 -15.67 7.18
CA GLN A 142 -15.63 -15.54 6.24
C GLN A 142 -16.68 -14.53 6.75
N GLN A 143 -17.06 -14.63 8.02
CA GLN A 143 -17.95 -13.64 8.63
C GLN A 143 -17.31 -12.25 8.69
N ALA A 144 -16.03 -12.17 9.06
CA ALA A 144 -15.30 -10.90 9.11
C ALA A 144 -15.28 -10.19 7.74
N ILE A 145 -15.03 -10.94 6.64
CA ILE A 145 -15.02 -10.41 5.27
C ILE A 145 -16.44 -9.98 4.84
N THR A 146 -17.45 -10.77 5.14
CA THR A 146 -18.85 -10.44 4.79
C THR A 146 -19.25 -9.11 5.41
N HIS A 147 -19.05 -8.94 6.71
CA HIS A 147 -19.35 -7.68 7.38
C HIS A 147 -18.45 -6.52 6.97
N LEU A 148 -17.17 -6.78 6.64
CA LEU A 148 -16.32 -5.74 6.09
C LEU A 148 -16.88 -5.19 4.78
N LYS A 149 -17.41 -6.05 3.90
CA LYS A 149 -18.02 -5.64 2.63
C LYS A 149 -19.33 -4.87 2.82
N GLU A 150 -20.10 -5.20 3.86
CA GLU A 150 -21.33 -4.47 4.21
C GLU A 150 -21.03 -3.07 4.75
N ASP A 151 -19.89 -2.87 5.40
CA ASP A 151 -19.43 -1.59 5.93
C ASP A 151 -18.88 -0.63 4.84
N LEU A 152 -18.60 -1.12 3.63
CA LEU A 152 -17.99 -0.42 2.50
C LEU A 152 -19.00 -0.17 1.37
#